data_6bf9bc756b8e683f9d9907b39f154981
#
_entry.id   6bf9bc756b8e683f9d9907b39f154981
#
_cell.length_a   1.000
_cell.length_b   1.000
_cell.length_c   1.000
_cell.angle_alpha   90.00
_cell.angle_beta   90.00
_cell.angle_gamma   90.00
#
_symmetry.space_group_name_H-M   'P 1'
#
loop_
_entity.id
_entity.type
_entity.pdbx_description
1 polymer ?
#
loop_
_entity_poly.entity_id
_entity_poly.type
_entity_poly.pdbx_seq_one_letter_code
_entity_poly.pdbx_strand_id
1 'polypeptide(L)'
;MAIAGLVLAASAAQAQELKIGYVNSDVVLRDAAPAKAALTKLQAEFTKREKELTEMGNRLKAAGDRFDRDQPTLVESEKVRRQRELIEQDREFQRKRREYQEDLSQRRNEELASVVERAQKAIRLIAEQERYDLVVQEVLYASPRIDITDKVIKALNAQGGK
;
A
#
# COMPACT_ATOMS: atom_id res chain seq x y z
N MET A 1 46.30 -68.67 -2.65
CA MET A 1 45.83 -67.67 -1.71
C MET A 1 45.46 -66.42 -2.49
N ALA A 2 44.13 -66.21 -2.71
CA ALA A 2 43.63 -65.03 -3.43
C ALA A 2 43.04 -64.08 -2.39
N ILE A 3 43.59 -62.87 -2.26
CA ILE A 3 43.09 -61.81 -1.39
C ILE A 3 42.16 -60.95 -2.24
N ALA A 4 40.86 -61.09 -2.02
CA ALA A 4 39.85 -60.22 -2.64
C ALA A 4 39.82 -58.89 -1.89
N GLY A 5 40.30 -57.82 -2.56
CA GLY A 5 40.18 -56.44 -2.07
C GLY A 5 38.75 -55.89 -2.21
N LEU A 6 38.07 -55.66 -1.09
CA LEU A 6 36.75 -55.05 -1.02
C LEU A 6 36.94 -53.53 -1.13
N VAL A 7 36.62 -52.95 -2.29
CA VAL A 7 36.59 -51.50 -2.49
C VAL A 7 35.26 -50.97 -1.97
N LEU A 8 35.21 -50.36 -0.78
CA LEU A 8 34.06 -49.60 -0.30
C LEU A 8 34.01 -48.29 -1.11
N ALA A 9 33.06 -48.18 -2.05
CA ALA A 9 32.68 -46.94 -2.68
C ALA A 9 31.89 -46.10 -1.65
N ALA A 10 32.54 -45.14 -1.01
CA ALA A 10 31.87 -44.14 -0.19
C ALA A 10 31.09 -43.20 -1.13
N SER A 11 29.79 -43.40 -1.25
CA SER A 11 28.89 -42.45 -1.89
C SER A 11 28.85 -41.18 -1.06
N ALA A 12 29.62 -40.17 -1.44
CA ALA A 12 29.46 -38.83 -0.90
C ALA A 12 28.07 -38.32 -1.25
N ALA A 13 27.15 -38.39 -0.31
CA ALA A 13 25.87 -37.71 -0.40
C ALA A 13 26.17 -36.20 -0.53
N GLN A 14 26.13 -35.66 -1.72
CA GLN A 14 26.16 -34.21 -1.93
C GLN A 14 24.89 -33.65 -1.30
N ALA A 15 25.00 -33.08 -0.13
CA ALA A 15 23.94 -32.27 0.48
C ALA A 15 23.69 -31.10 -0.50
N GLN A 16 22.56 -31.15 -1.18
CA GLN A 16 22.16 -30.09 -2.09
C GLN A 16 21.95 -28.82 -1.26
N GLU A 17 22.79 -27.82 -1.48
CA GLU A 17 22.72 -26.55 -0.71
C GLU A 17 21.42 -25.86 -1.07
N LEU A 18 20.56 -25.66 -0.06
CA LEU A 18 19.24 -25.06 -0.22
C LEU A 18 19.42 -23.60 -0.66
N LYS A 19 18.88 -23.25 -1.82
CA LYS A 19 18.91 -21.88 -2.34
C LYS A 19 17.71 -21.09 -1.83
N ILE A 20 17.95 -20.22 -0.85
CA ILE A 20 16.90 -19.38 -0.23
C ILE A 20 17.01 -17.95 -0.78
N GLY A 21 15.86 -17.35 -1.13
CA GLY A 21 15.71 -15.94 -1.43
C GLY A 21 14.92 -15.21 -0.35
N TYR A 22 15.27 -13.97 -0.06
CA TYR A 22 14.51 -13.07 0.80
C TYR A 22 14.00 -11.88 -0.03
N VAL A 23 12.73 -11.48 0.19
CA VAL A 23 12.12 -10.30 -0.43
C VAL A 23 11.52 -9.41 0.63
N ASN A 24 11.94 -8.14 0.67
CA ASN A 24 11.33 -7.13 1.51
C ASN A 24 10.08 -6.54 0.80
N SER A 25 8.90 -6.97 1.22
CA SER A 25 7.63 -6.55 0.64
C SER A 25 7.38 -5.04 0.77
N ASP A 26 7.78 -4.43 1.91
CA ASP A 26 7.60 -3.00 2.14
C ASP A 26 8.44 -2.16 1.16
N VAL A 27 9.68 -2.60 0.92
CA VAL A 27 10.57 -1.95 -0.06
C VAL A 27 9.99 -2.10 -1.47
N VAL A 28 9.48 -3.27 -1.84
CA VAL A 28 8.83 -3.49 -3.14
C VAL A 28 7.63 -2.57 -3.31
N LEU A 29 6.73 -2.49 -2.31
CA LEU A 29 5.54 -1.64 -2.35
C LEU A 29 5.85 -0.14 -2.31
N ARG A 30 7.00 0.26 -1.80
CA ARG A 30 7.45 1.64 -1.78
C ARG A 30 8.15 2.07 -3.06
N ASP A 31 9.01 1.20 -3.61
CA ASP A 31 9.99 1.60 -4.63
C ASP A 31 9.69 1.13 -6.04
N ALA A 32 8.86 0.09 -6.22
CA ALA A 32 8.49 -0.40 -7.54
C ALA A 32 7.67 0.64 -8.33
N ALA A 33 7.96 0.79 -9.63
CA ALA A 33 7.28 1.73 -10.51
C ALA A 33 5.75 1.52 -10.53
N PRO A 34 5.20 0.28 -10.58
CA PRO A 34 3.77 0.07 -10.50
C PRO A 34 3.15 0.57 -9.18
N ALA A 35 3.86 0.45 -8.05
CA ALA A 35 3.37 0.93 -6.77
C ALA A 35 3.32 2.47 -6.73
N LYS A 36 4.38 3.13 -7.22
CA LYS A 36 4.40 4.60 -7.35
C LYS A 36 3.32 5.11 -8.28
N ALA A 37 3.10 4.44 -9.41
CA ALA A 37 2.03 4.78 -10.36
C ALA A 37 0.64 4.64 -9.72
N ALA A 38 0.40 3.58 -8.94
CA ALA A 38 -0.85 3.37 -8.22
C ALA A 38 -1.13 4.51 -7.21
N LEU A 39 -0.11 4.92 -6.45
CA LEU A 39 -0.24 6.06 -5.51
C LEU A 39 -0.50 7.38 -6.23
N THR A 40 0.19 7.65 -7.35
CA THR A 40 -0.03 8.85 -8.15
C THR A 40 -1.44 8.88 -8.73
N LYS A 41 -1.95 7.76 -9.23
CA LYS A 41 -3.31 7.61 -9.73
C LYS A 41 -4.34 7.90 -8.63
N LEU A 42 -4.17 7.31 -7.45
CA LEU A 42 -5.03 7.57 -6.29
C LEU A 42 -5.04 9.04 -5.92
N GLN A 43 -3.88 9.67 -5.84
CA GLN A 43 -3.78 11.09 -5.51
C GLN A 43 -4.52 11.95 -6.54
N ALA A 44 -4.35 11.68 -7.83
CA ALA A 44 -5.06 12.40 -8.89
C ALA A 44 -6.60 12.22 -8.80
N GLU A 45 -7.05 10.98 -8.53
CA GLU A 45 -8.48 10.64 -8.37
C GLU A 45 -9.12 11.39 -7.20
N PHE A 46 -8.40 11.49 -6.07
CA PHE A 46 -8.94 12.04 -4.83
C PHE A 46 -8.66 13.53 -4.59
N THR A 47 -7.74 14.16 -5.33
CA THR A 47 -7.35 15.57 -5.16
C THR A 47 -8.55 16.53 -5.24
N LYS A 48 -9.48 16.31 -6.18
CA LYS A 48 -10.66 17.17 -6.33
C LYS A 48 -11.56 17.09 -5.09
N ARG A 49 -11.83 15.87 -4.61
CA ARG A 49 -12.69 15.64 -3.43
C ARG A 49 -12.06 16.20 -2.15
N GLU A 50 -10.74 16.07 -2.01
CA GLU A 50 -9.99 16.66 -0.90
C GLU A 50 -10.12 18.18 -0.87
N LYS A 51 -10.00 18.83 -2.05
CA LYS A 51 -10.21 20.26 -2.19
C LYS A 51 -11.64 20.67 -1.82
N GLU A 52 -12.65 19.94 -2.32
CA GLU A 52 -14.05 20.20 -2.00
C GLU A 52 -14.32 20.09 -0.50
N LEU A 53 -13.75 19.07 0.18
CA LEU A 53 -13.86 18.93 1.64
C LEU A 53 -13.19 20.08 2.40
N THR A 54 -12.01 20.49 1.95
CA THR A 54 -11.29 21.63 2.53
C THR A 54 -12.12 22.92 2.41
N GLU A 55 -12.72 23.16 1.24
CA GLU A 55 -13.60 24.32 1.04
C GLU A 55 -14.89 24.26 1.87
N MET A 56 -15.48 23.06 2.02
CA MET A 56 -16.62 22.87 2.92
C MET A 56 -16.29 23.17 4.37
N GLY A 57 -15.16 22.65 4.88
CA GLY A 57 -14.68 22.93 6.23
C GLY A 57 -14.43 24.41 6.47
N ASN A 58 -13.82 25.09 5.51
CA ASN A 58 -13.58 26.54 5.59
C ASN A 58 -14.87 27.35 5.59
N ARG A 59 -15.87 26.97 4.76
CA ARG A 59 -17.19 27.62 4.75
C ARG A 59 -17.94 27.41 6.07
N LEU A 60 -17.92 26.19 6.60
CA LEU A 60 -18.56 25.86 7.88
C LEU A 60 -17.94 26.68 9.01
N LYS A 61 -16.61 26.73 9.08
CA LYS A 61 -15.91 27.56 10.06
C LYS A 61 -16.28 29.03 9.94
N ALA A 62 -16.25 29.58 8.72
CA ALA A 62 -16.61 30.98 8.49
C ALA A 62 -18.08 31.29 8.86
N ALA A 63 -18.98 30.34 8.62
CA ALA A 63 -20.39 30.47 9.01
C ALA A 63 -20.56 30.45 10.54
N GLY A 64 -19.83 29.59 11.26
CA GLY A 64 -19.78 29.58 12.71
C GLY A 64 -19.24 30.89 13.29
N ASP A 65 -18.08 31.34 12.78
CA ASP A 65 -17.46 32.61 13.22
C ASP A 65 -18.39 33.83 12.99
N ARG A 66 -19.22 33.80 11.93
CA ARG A 66 -20.24 34.84 11.68
C ARG A 66 -21.38 34.73 12.63
N PHE A 67 -21.88 33.53 12.87
CA PHE A 67 -22.98 33.32 13.81
C PHE A 67 -22.61 33.80 15.21
N ASP A 68 -21.43 33.46 15.69
CA ASP A 68 -20.95 33.86 17.03
C ASP A 68 -20.83 35.39 17.17
N ARG A 69 -20.41 36.10 16.15
CA ARG A 69 -20.33 37.57 16.13
C ARG A 69 -21.71 38.22 16.09
N ASP A 70 -22.61 37.69 15.29
CA ASP A 70 -23.91 38.30 15.01
C ASP A 70 -24.94 37.94 16.11
N GLN A 71 -24.75 36.82 16.81
CA GLN A 71 -25.69 36.25 17.78
C GLN A 71 -26.22 37.27 18.81
N PRO A 72 -25.42 38.18 19.38
CA PRO A 72 -25.94 39.15 20.36
C PRO A 72 -26.98 40.11 19.79
N THR A 73 -26.98 40.36 18.49
CA THR A 73 -27.88 41.33 17.82
C THR A 73 -29.03 40.69 17.06
N LEU A 74 -29.04 39.34 16.94
CA LEU A 74 -30.08 38.61 16.18
C LEU A 74 -31.33 38.43 17.03
N VAL A 75 -32.51 38.51 16.38
CA VAL A 75 -33.78 38.08 16.99
C VAL A 75 -33.80 36.56 17.14
N GLU A 76 -34.60 36.04 18.09
CA GLU A 76 -34.59 34.62 18.46
C GLU A 76 -34.89 33.69 17.29
N SER A 77 -35.83 34.03 16.42
CA SER A 77 -36.18 33.24 15.23
C SER A 77 -34.96 33.08 14.27
N GLU A 78 -34.18 34.15 14.10
CA GLU A 78 -32.98 34.13 13.26
C GLU A 78 -31.85 33.31 13.89
N LYS A 79 -31.67 33.37 15.21
CA LYS A 79 -30.71 32.53 15.93
C LYS A 79 -31.00 31.05 15.71
N VAL A 80 -32.26 30.65 15.94
CA VAL A 80 -32.70 29.26 15.75
C VAL A 80 -32.51 28.80 14.31
N ARG A 81 -32.84 29.66 13.32
CA ARG A 81 -32.65 29.34 11.91
C ARG A 81 -31.18 29.11 11.56
N ARG A 82 -30.31 30.07 11.89
CA ARG A 82 -28.86 29.97 11.59
C ARG A 82 -28.21 28.81 12.33
N GLN A 83 -28.61 28.52 13.55
CA GLN A 83 -28.11 27.37 14.31
C GLN A 83 -28.48 26.05 13.62
N ARG A 84 -29.71 25.91 13.11
CA ARG A 84 -30.12 24.73 12.34
C ARG A 84 -29.33 24.60 11.05
N GLU A 85 -29.11 25.68 10.33
CA GLU A 85 -28.29 25.70 9.10
C GLU A 85 -26.84 25.25 9.38
N LEU A 86 -26.24 25.70 10.48
CA LEU A 86 -24.89 25.25 10.90
C LEU A 86 -24.86 23.74 11.22
N ILE A 87 -25.85 23.24 11.95
CA ILE A 87 -25.97 21.82 12.27
C ILE A 87 -26.10 20.99 10.99
N GLU A 88 -26.90 21.40 10.02
CA GLU A 88 -27.06 20.71 8.75
C GLU A 88 -25.76 20.74 7.92
N GLN A 89 -25.06 21.87 7.86
CA GLN A 89 -23.78 21.98 7.17
C GLN A 89 -22.70 21.09 7.82
N ASP A 90 -22.67 21.04 9.16
CA ASP A 90 -21.74 20.17 9.89
C ASP A 90 -22.04 18.69 9.61
N ARG A 91 -23.31 18.28 9.70
CA ARG A 91 -23.71 16.91 9.38
C ARG A 91 -23.32 16.50 7.97
N GLU A 92 -23.53 17.36 6.98
CA GLU A 92 -23.17 17.12 5.59
C GLU A 92 -21.65 17.01 5.41
N PHE A 93 -20.89 17.92 6.05
CA PHE A 93 -19.44 17.88 6.04
C PHE A 93 -18.90 16.57 6.67
N GLN A 94 -19.43 16.17 7.84
CA GLN A 94 -19.00 14.92 8.48
C GLN A 94 -19.36 13.69 7.65
N ARG A 95 -20.53 13.67 6.98
CA ARG A 95 -20.93 12.61 6.08
C ARG A 95 -19.95 12.49 4.91
N LYS A 96 -19.71 13.59 4.19
CA LYS A 96 -18.79 13.61 3.04
C LYS A 96 -17.35 13.26 3.42
N ARG A 97 -16.93 13.66 4.62
CA ARG A 97 -15.60 13.30 5.14
C ARG A 97 -15.47 11.80 5.39
N ARG A 98 -16.49 11.16 5.94
CA ARG A 98 -16.49 9.69 6.13
C ARG A 98 -16.48 8.97 4.78
N GLU A 99 -17.39 9.34 3.86
CA GLU A 99 -17.42 8.78 2.50
C GLU A 99 -16.06 8.87 1.80
N TYR A 100 -15.41 10.02 1.89
CA TYR A 100 -14.07 10.21 1.34
C TYR A 100 -13.04 9.26 1.96
N GLN A 101 -13.04 9.12 3.30
CA GLN A 101 -12.08 8.25 4.00
C GLN A 101 -12.31 6.77 3.68
N GLU A 102 -13.56 6.35 3.62
CA GLU A 102 -13.94 4.97 3.27
C GLU A 102 -13.54 4.64 1.83
N ASP A 103 -13.90 5.49 0.88
CA ASP A 103 -13.57 5.31 -0.54
C ASP A 103 -12.04 5.33 -0.76
N LEU A 104 -11.32 6.26 -0.15
CA LEU A 104 -9.87 6.33 -0.27
C LEU A 104 -9.21 5.07 0.27
N SER A 105 -9.66 4.58 1.43
CA SER A 105 -9.16 3.35 2.04
C SER A 105 -9.43 2.14 1.15
N GLN A 106 -10.64 2.00 0.64
CA GLN A 106 -11.02 0.93 -0.27
C GLN A 106 -10.17 0.96 -1.55
N ARG A 107 -10.11 2.11 -2.22
CA ARG A 107 -9.35 2.26 -3.46
C ARG A 107 -7.85 2.00 -3.26
N ARG A 108 -7.29 2.46 -2.14
CA ARG A 108 -5.91 2.17 -1.79
C ARG A 108 -5.66 0.67 -1.65
N ASN A 109 -6.56 -0.05 -0.96
CA ASN A 109 -6.42 -1.49 -0.79
C ASN A 109 -6.51 -2.24 -2.12
N GLU A 110 -7.44 -1.83 -3.02
CA GLU A 110 -7.57 -2.41 -4.36
C GLU A 110 -6.30 -2.22 -5.21
N GLU A 111 -5.77 -0.99 -5.25
CA GLU A 111 -4.56 -0.69 -6.02
C GLU A 111 -3.33 -1.42 -5.46
N LEU A 112 -3.17 -1.48 -4.12
CA LEU A 112 -2.08 -2.23 -3.50
C LEU A 112 -2.22 -3.74 -3.72
N ALA A 113 -3.42 -4.31 -3.66
CA ALA A 113 -3.65 -5.72 -3.97
C ALA A 113 -3.19 -6.08 -5.39
N SER A 114 -3.47 -5.22 -6.37
CA SER A 114 -3.00 -5.40 -7.74
C SER A 114 -1.46 -5.41 -7.84
N VAL A 115 -0.78 -4.54 -7.09
CA VAL A 115 0.69 -4.52 -7.05
C VAL A 115 1.25 -5.79 -6.39
N VAL A 116 0.65 -6.22 -5.28
CA VAL A 116 1.04 -7.46 -4.57
C VAL A 116 0.90 -8.67 -5.50
N GLU A 117 -0.20 -8.79 -6.23
CA GLU A 117 -0.41 -9.90 -7.19
C GLU A 117 0.69 -9.93 -8.26
N ARG A 118 1.02 -8.77 -8.83
CA ARG A 118 2.12 -8.67 -9.81
C ARG A 118 3.47 -9.03 -9.19
N ALA A 119 3.73 -8.59 -7.95
CA ALA A 119 4.96 -8.93 -7.24
C ALA A 119 5.07 -10.45 -7.00
N GLN A 120 3.99 -11.10 -6.58
CA GLN A 120 3.96 -12.56 -6.40
C GLN A 120 4.24 -13.31 -7.70
N LYS A 121 3.68 -12.86 -8.83
CA LYS A 121 3.98 -13.42 -10.16
C LYS A 121 5.46 -13.25 -10.52
N ALA A 122 6.01 -12.06 -10.31
CA ALA A 122 7.43 -11.80 -10.57
C ALA A 122 8.35 -12.66 -9.68
N ILE A 123 8.04 -12.79 -8.40
CA ILE A 123 8.78 -13.64 -7.46
C ILE A 123 8.77 -15.09 -7.91
N ARG A 124 7.61 -15.64 -8.30
CA ARG A 124 7.52 -17.03 -8.81
C ARG A 124 8.37 -17.24 -10.04
N LEU A 125 8.30 -16.35 -11.02
CA LEU A 125 9.12 -16.44 -12.23
C LEU A 125 10.61 -16.41 -11.92
N ILE A 126 11.06 -15.52 -11.03
CA ILE A 126 12.45 -15.45 -10.60
C ILE A 126 12.85 -16.75 -9.88
N ALA A 127 12.00 -17.25 -8.97
CA ALA A 127 12.26 -18.46 -8.23
C ALA A 127 12.43 -19.67 -9.13
N GLU A 128 11.56 -19.84 -10.14
CA GLU A 128 11.63 -20.92 -11.13
C GLU A 128 12.87 -20.80 -12.02
N GLN A 129 13.13 -19.60 -12.59
CA GLN A 129 14.25 -19.35 -13.49
C GLN A 129 15.61 -19.52 -12.82
N GLU A 130 15.75 -19.05 -11.60
CA GLU A 130 17.00 -19.10 -10.85
C GLU A 130 17.09 -20.31 -9.90
N ARG A 131 16.08 -21.19 -9.89
CA ARG A 131 16.02 -22.41 -9.08
C ARG A 131 16.18 -22.13 -7.59
N TYR A 132 15.40 -21.19 -7.04
CA TYR A 132 15.26 -21.05 -5.60
C TYR A 132 14.37 -22.15 -5.04
N ASP A 133 14.79 -22.78 -3.95
CA ASP A 133 14.03 -23.81 -3.24
C ASP A 133 12.98 -23.16 -2.33
N LEU A 134 13.26 -21.96 -1.80
CA LEU A 134 12.38 -21.21 -0.93
C LEU A 134 12.57 -19.70 -1.11
N VAL A 135 11.47 -18.95 -1.13
CA VAL A 135 11.48 -17.49 -1.02
C VAL A 135 10.65 -17.08 0.18
N VAL A 136 11.24 -16.28 1.08
CA VAL A 136 10.61 -15.78 2.31
C VAL A 136 10.46 -14.27 2.26
N GLN A 137 9.47 -13.72 2.97
CA GLN A 137 9.18 -12.30 3.02
C GLN A 137 9.35 -11.69 4.40
N GLU A 138 8.77 -12.30 5.42
CA GLU A 138 8.82 -11.78 6.79
C GLU A 138 9.85 -12.55 7.60
N VAL A 139 10.98 -11.92 7.88
CA VAL A 139 12.06 -12.50 8.67
C VAL A 139 12.64 -11.46 9.62
N LEU A 140 13.15 -11.92 10.76
CA LEU A 140 13.83 -11.05 11.72
C LEU A 140 15.17 -10.52 11.16
N TYR A 141 15.86 -11.34 10.37
CA TYR A 141 17.13 -11.01 9.75
C TYR A 141 17.33 -11.80 8.44
N ALA A 142 17.80 -11.12 7.41
CA ALA A 142 18.27 -11.70 6.17
C ALA A 142 19.62 -11.10 5.80
N SER A 143 20.57 -11.94 5.42
CA SER A 143 21.86 -11.44 4.92
C SER A 143 21.69 -10.83 3.52
N PRO A 144 22.50 -9.83 3.14
CA PRO A 144 22.44 -9.24 1.79
C PRO A 144 22.64 -10.27 0.67
N ARG A 145 23.29 -11.38 0.96
CA ARG A 145 23.56 -12.46 -0.01
C ARG A 145 22.30 -13.13 -0.52
N ILE A 146 21.27 -13.25 0.33
CA ILE A 146 19.99 -13.89 -0.04
C ILE A 146 18.91 -12.89 -0.42
N ASP A 147 19.15 -11.60 -0.30
CA ASP A 147 18.19 -10.55 -0.62
C ASP A 147 18.04 -10.42 -2.15
N ILE A 148 16.84 -10.70 -2.64
CA ILE A 148 16.48 -10.58 -4.05
C ILE A 148 15.47 -9.46 -4.30
N THR A 149 15.26 -8.57 -3.34
CA THR A 149 14.29 -7.47 -3.41
C THR A 149 14.50 -6.61 -4.66
N ASP A 150 15.74 -6.22 -4.94
CA ASP A 150 16.08 -5.41 -6.12
C ASP A 150 15.77 -6.13 -7.44
N LYS A 151 15.95 -7.46 -7.49
CA LYS A 151 15.59 -8.24 -8.69
C LYS A 151 14.09 -8.22 -8.93
N VAL A 152 13.30 -8.36 -7.86
CA VAL A 152 11.84 -8.29 -7.93
C VAL A 152 11.40 -6.91 -8.39
N ILE A 153 11.97 -5.83 -7.84
CA ILE A 153 11.67 -4.46 -8.27
C ILE A 153 12.01 -4.25 -9.75
N LYS A 154 13.17 -4.71 -10.20
CA LYS A 154 13.56 -4.62 -11.62
C LYS A 154 12.60 -5.37 -12.53
N ALA A 155 12.18 -6.58 -12.15
CA ALA A 155 11.22 -7.38 -12.90
C ALA A 155 9.84 -6.70 -12.98
N LEU A 156 9.37 -6.13 -11.88
CA LEU A 156 8.12 -5.35 -11.85
C LEU A 156 8.18 -4.11 -12.74
N ASN A 157 9.29 -3.38 -12.68
CA ASN A 157 9.48 -2.17 -13.49
C ASN A 157 9.53 -2.48 -14.99
N ALA A 158 10.10 -3.62 -15.39
CA ALA A 158 10.11 -4.06 -16.77
C ALA A 158 8.71 -4.46 -17.30
N GLN A 159 7.82 -4.94 -16.43
CA GLN A 159 6.44 -5.29 -16.80
C GLN A 159 5.50 -4.07 -16.88
N GLY A 160 5.82 -2.98 -16.20
CA GLY A 160 5.03 -1.75 -16.17
C GLY A 160 5.20 -0.85 -17.41
N GLY A 161 6.08 -1.16 -18.32
CA GLY A 161 6.39 -0.38 -19.52
C GLY A 161 5.67 -0.84 -20.81
N LYS A 162 4.62 -1.67 -20.67
CA LYS A 162 3.80 -2.12 -21.82
C LYS A 162 2.38 -1.63 -21.73
#